data_33fa673cd1a3094641d7e20a7dbdac63
#
_entry.id   33fa673cd1a3094641d7e20a7dbdac63
#
_cell.length_a   1.000
_cell.length_b   1.000
_cell.length_c   1.000
_cell.angle_alpha   90.00
_cell.angle_beta   90.00
_cell.angle_gamma   90.00
#
_symmetry.space_group_name_H-M   'P 1'
#
loop_
_entity.id
_entity.type
_entity.pdbx_description
1 polymer ?
#
loop_
_entity_poly.entity_id
_entity_poly.type
_entity_poly.pdbx_seq_one_letter_code
_entity_poly.pdbx_strand_id
1 'polypeptide(L)'
;DLQTTGVTTNYFPDPNVKFGFEGGIGVYVGNPKLVNASVFLGMQFNTDGGLNNITLDGTVSAMSDDPKNAYIKGALRSEYNFIEHIFDMNAQIAFTAKVLTGIVPFELHTEPKKWHLHIGTNEVPVELKFAKIAKVNCYFMLGEVPSQLPPLNPALTSLFGVVKSEAANPENVDLLKNGSGFAFGASVDIDCGPDKFIYADVKLKGGTDALIVRRDSFMCGGSDFRGSGRTYVYLALGAGIS
;
A
#
# COMPACT_ATOMS: atom_id res chain seq x y z
N ASP A 1 6.24 -33.03 -11.43
CA ASP A 1 4.81 -32.94 -11.09
C ASP A 1 4.50 -31.49 -10.77
N LEU A 2 3.96 -30.76 -11.75
CA LEU A 2 3.36 -29.45 -11.58
C LEU A 2 2.12 -29.65 -10.71
N GLN A 3 2.23 -29.39 -9.42
CA GLN A 3 1.05 -29.20 -8.60
C GLN A 3 0.36 -27.92 -9.08
N THR A 4 -0.63 -28.07 -9.92
CA THR A 4 -1.64 -27.07 -10.16
C THR A 4 -2.26 -26.70 -8.83
N THR A 5 -1.80 -25.62 -8.21
CA THR A 5 -2.57 -24.95 -7.18
C THR A 5 -3.83 -24.47 -7.87
N GLY A 6 -4.92 -25.24 -7.68
CA GLY A 6 -6.18 -24.97 -8.33
C GLY A 6 -6.77 -23.66 -7.86
N VAL A 7 -6.44 -22.61 -8.56
CA VAL A 7 -7.31 -21.44 -8.66
C VAL A 7 -8.43 -21.89 -9.58
N THR A 8 -9.54 -22.27 -9.01
CA THR A 8 -10.78 -22.53 -9.77
C THR A 8 -11.22 -21.17 -10.27
N THR A 9 -10.79 -20.80 -11.47
CA THR A 9 -11.37 -19.67 -12.21
C THR A 9 -12.76 -20.11 -12.61
N ASN A 10 -13.77 -19.62 -11.92
CA ASN A 10 -15.14 -19.76 -12.36
C ASN A 10 -15.32 -18.86 -13.58
N TYR A 11 -15.26 -19.45 -14.77
CA TYR A 11 -15.61 -18.75 -15.98
C TYR A 11 -17.13 -18.56 -16.02
N PHE A 12 -17.58 -17.32 -15.78
CA PHE A 12 -18.94 -16.93 -16.06
C PHE A 12 -19.02 -16.50 -17.52
N PRO A 13 -20.03 -16.97 -18.30
CA PRO A 13 -20.25 -16.48 -19.66
C PRO A 13 -20.49 -14.98 -19.65
N ASP A 14 -19.57 -14.22 -20.22
CA ASP A 14 -19.74 -12.79 -20.46
C ASP A 14 -20.16 -12.59 -21.94
N PRO A 15 -21.33 -12.00 -22.24
CA PRO A 15 -21.79 -11.81 -23.61
C PRO A 15 -20.89 -10.89 -24.44
N ASN A 16 -20.06 -10.08 -23.80
CA ASN A 16 -19.11 -9.17 -24.44
C ASN A 16 -17.74 -9.81 -24.75
N VAL A 17 -17.50 -11.03 -24.27
CA VAL A 17 -16.25 -11.77 -24.48
C VAL A 17 -16.49 -12.91 -25.47
N LYS A 18 -15.78 -12.91 -26.60
CA LYS A 18 -15.85 -13.97 -27.61
C LYS A 18 -15.06 -15.19 -27.19
N PHE A 19 -13.84 -14.98 -26.75
CA PHE A 19 -12.97 -15.99 -26.20
C PHE A 19 -11.87 -15.34 -25.34
N GLY A 20 -11.30 -16.12 -24.45
CA GLY A 20 -10.13 -15.73 -23.68
C GLY A 20 -9.21 -16.92 -23.50
N PHE A 21 -7.96 -16.65 -23.22
CA PHE A 21 -7.00 -17.67 -22.82
C PHE A 21 -6.12 -17.15 -21.70
N GLU A 22 -5.62 -18.07 -20.91
CA GLU A 22 -4.66 -17.82 -19.84
C GLU A 22 -3.53 -18.83 -19.96
N GLY A 23 -2.30 -18.37 -19.79
CA GLY A 23 -1.12 -19.22 -19.77
C GLY A 23 -0.19 -18.81 -18.64
N GLY A 24 0.41 -19.78 -17.97
CA GLY A 24 1.30 -19.54 -16.84
C GLY A 24 2.67 -20.15 -17.02
N ILE A 25 3.67 -19.50 -16.46
CA ILE A 25 5.05 -20.00 -16.36
C ILE A 25 5.52 -19.92 -14.90
N GLY A 26 6.23 -20.96 -14.46
CA GLY A 26 6.97 -20.96 -13.19
C GLY A 26 8.45 -20.76 -13.48
N VAL A 27 9.07 -19.90 -12.70
CA VAL A 27 10.50 -19.59 -12.79
C VAL A 27 11.16 -19.71 -11.43
N TYR A 28 12.35 -20.27 -11.39
CA TYR A 28 13.19 -20.22 -10.18
C TYR A 28 14.60 -19.77 -10.53
N VAL A 29 15.25 -19.12 -9.59
CA VAL A 29 16.62 -18.60 -9.76
C VAL A 29 17.55 -19.38 -8.85
N GLY A 30 18.52 -20.03 -9.46
CA GLY A 30 19.52 -20.85 -8.77
C GLY A 30 18.93 -22.14 -8.19
N ASN A 31 18.67 -22.14 -6.90
CA ASN A 31 17.97 -23.20 -6.19
C ASN A 31 16.54 -22.74 -5.91
N PRO A 32 15.48 -23.59 -6.03
CA PRO A 32 14.09 -23.24 -5.66
C PRO A 32 13.94 -22.63 -4.27
N LYS A 33 14.89 -22.88 -3.37
CA LYS A 33 14.98 -22.30 -2.04
C LYS A 33 15.29 -20.80 -2.05
N LEU A 34 15.97 -20.28 -3.06
CA LEU A 34 16.37 -18.90 -3.11
C LEU A 34 15.23 -18.00 -3.57
N VAL A 35 14.73 -18.22 -4.77
CA VAL A 35 13.61 -17.45 -5.34
C VAL A 35 12.77 -18.37 -6.20
N ASN A 36 11.47 -18.31 -6.00
CA ASN A 36 10.45 -19.02 -6.76
C ASN A 36 9.40 -18.02 -7.22
N ALA A 37 9.04 -18.02 -8.47
CA ALA A 37 8.05 -17.13 -9.03
C ALA A 37 7.11 -17.87 -9.98
N SER A 38 5.86 -17.42 -10.03
CA SER A 38 4.86 -17.85 -10.99
C SER A 38 4.23 -16.64 -11.62
N VAL A 39 4.05 -16.67 -12.92
CA VAL A 39 3.42 -15.58 -13.69
C VAL A 39 2.37 -16.18 -14.59
N PHE A 40 1.18 -15.61 -14.59
CA PHE A 40 0.05 -15.94 -15.44
C PHE A 40 -0.30 -14.74 -16.30
N LEU A 41 -0.46 -14.97 -17.59
CA LEU A 41 -0.89 -13.98 -18.56
C LEU A 41 -2.25 -14.39 -19.10
N GLY A 42 -3.25 -13.54 -18.90
CA GLY A 42 -4.59 -13.68 -19.45
C GLY A 42 -4.86 -12.68 -20.55
N MET A 43 -5.65 -13.05 -21.54
CA MET A 43 -6.13 -12.18 -22.60
C MET A 43 -7.59 -12.48 -22.89
N GLN A 44 -8.39 -11.44 -23.08
CA GLN A 44 -9.81 -11.53 -23.45
C GLN A 44 -10.07 -10.75 -24.74
N PHE A 45 -10.83 -11.35 -25.65
CA PHE A 45 -11.17 -10.77 -26.94
C PHE A 45 -12.68 -10.53 -27.05
N ASN A 46 -13.06 -9.41 -27.62
CA ASN A 46 -14.46 -9.05 -27.87
C ASN A 46 -15.04 -9.82 -29.07
N THR A 47 -16.34 -9.66 -29.28
CA THR A 47 -17.08 -10.31 -30.38
C THR A 47 -16.59 -9.89 -31.76
N ASP A 48 -15.99 -8.73 -31.92
CA ASP A 48 -15.46 -8.19 -33.17
C ASP A 48 -14.01 -8.61 -33.44
N GLY A 49 -13.41 -9.36 -32.51
CA GLY A 49 -12.03 -9.87 -32.59
C GLY A 49 -10.98 -8.90 -32.07
N GLY A 50 -11.38 -7.77 -31.51
CA GLY A 50 -10.50 -6.85 -30.79
C GLY A 50 -10.11 -7.37 -29.40
N LEU A 51 -9.04 -6.87 -28.84
CA LEU A 51 -8.59 -7.19 -27.48
C LEU A 51 -9.34 -6.32 -26.48
N ASN A 52 -9.98 -6.95 -25.48
CA ASN A 52 -10.64 -6.26 -24.38
C ASN A 52 -9.67 -5.98 -23.25
N ASN A 53 -9.11 -7.06 -22.70
CA ASN A 53 -8.26 -6.98 -21.52
C ASN A 53 -7.02 -7.83 -21.68
N ILE A 54 -5.93 -7.35 -21.07
CA ILE A 54 -4.76 -8.16 -20.75
C ILE A 54 -4.61 -8.15 -19.23
N THR A 55 -4.48 -9.32 -18.61
CA THR A 55 -4.20 -9.49 -17.20
C THR A 55 -2.84 -10.15 -16.99
N LEU A 56 -2.12 -9.70 -15.98
CA LEU A 56 -0.88 -10.31 -15.54
C LEU A 56 -0.97 -10.54 -14.02
N ASP A 57 -1.00 -11.80 -13.62
CA ASP A 57 -0.96 -12.21 -12.23
C ASP A 57 0.40 -12.83 -11.93
N GLY A 58 1.03 -12.42 -10.86
CA GLY A 58 2.35 -12.91 -10.46
C GLY A 58 2.46 -13.15 -8.97
N THR A 59 3.20 -14.19 -8.61
CA THR A 59 3.62 -14.45 -7.24
C THR A 59 5.10 -14.72 -7.17
N VAL A 60 5.73 -14.28 -6.10
CA VAL A 60 7.14 -14.58 -5.82
C VAL A 60 7.29 -14.98 -4.37
N SER A 61 8.15 -15.96 -4.13
CA SER A 61 8.56 -16.35 -2.79
C SER A 61 10.07 -16.53 -2.74
N ALA A 62 10.67 -16.16 -1.63
CA ALA A 62 12.09 -16.28 -1.46
C ALA A 62 12.49 -16.77 -0.06
N MET A 63 13.66 -17.39 0.02
CA MET A 63 14.30 -17.89 1.23
C MET A 63 13.55 -19.05 1.90
N SER A 64 12.90 -19.92 1.11
CA SER A 64 12.28 -21.18 1.60
C SER A 64 11.98 -22.13 0.45
N ASP A 65 12.04 -23.44 0.72
CA ASP A 65 11.64 -24.51 -0.20
C ASP A 65 10.12 -24.55 -0.41
N ASP A 66 9.37 -24.14 0.60
CA ASP A 66 7.92 -24.09 0.58
C ASP A 66 7.46 -22.64 0.50
N PRO A 67 6.77 -22.24 -0.58
CA PRO A 67 6.22 -20.89 -0.72
C PRO A 67 5.36 -20.45 0.46
N LYS A 68 4.70 -21.41 1.15
CA LYS A 68 3.87 -21.10 2.33
C LYS A 68 4.71 -20.61 3.52
N ASN A 69 5.95 -21.07 3.61
CA ASN A 69 6.88 -20.76 4.70
C ASN A 69 7.98 -19.78 4.28
N ALA A 70 7.87 -19.16 3.10
CA ALA A 70 8.86 -18.20 2.61
C ALA A 70 8.93 -16.96 3.50
N TYR A 71 10.15 -16.46 3.74
CA TYR A 71 10.39 -15.25 4.51
C TYR A 71 10.03 -13.97 3.75
N ILE A 72 10.06 -14.02 2.42
CA ILE A 72 9.61 -12.95 1.55
C ILE A 72 8.58 -13.51 0.59
N LYS A 73 7.44 -12.89 0.52
CA LYS A 73 6.35 -13.23 -0.40
C LYS A 73 5.93 -11.99 -1.14
N GLY A 74 5.73 -12.11 -2.43
CA GLY A 74 5.18 -11.04 -3.24
C GLY A 74 4.00 -11.54 -4.05
N ALA A 75 3.06 -10.67 -4.29
CA ALA A 75 1.97 -10.85 -5.23
C ALA A 75 1.83 -9.59 -6.08
N LEU A 76 1.54 -9.78 -7.36
CA LEU A 76 1.28 -8.72 -8.32
C LEU A 76 0.04 -9.13 -9.11
N ARG A 77 -0.86 -8.18 -9.30
CA ARG A 77 -1.92 -8.26 -10.28
C ARG A 77 -1.93 -6.98 -11.09
N SER A 78 -1.93 -7.09 -12.40
CA SER A 78 -2.14 -5.95 -13.28
C SER A 78 -3.15 -6.29 -14.37
N GLU A 79 -3.89 -5.28 -14.79
CA GLU A 79 -4.89 -5.39 -15.84
C GLU A 79 -4.86 -4.13 -16.70
N TYR A 80 -4.91 -4.30 -18.01
CA TYR A 80 -5.14 -3.22 -18.95
C TYR A 80 -6.44 -3.46 -19.72
N ASN A 81 -7.39 -2.55 -19.57
CA ASN A 81 -8.64 -2.52 -20.31
C ASN A 81 -8.48 -1.64 -21.55
N PHE A 82 -8.51 -2.24 -22.73
CA PHE A 82 -8.33 -1.55 -24.00
C PHE A 82 -9.54 -0.72 -24.44
N ILE A 83 -10.73 -1.02 -23.91
CA ILE A 83 -11.97 -0.30 -24.26
C ILE A 83 -12.03 1.01 -23.49
N GLU A 84 -11.73 0.96 -22.21
CA GLU A 84 -11.82 2.11 -21.30
C GLU A 84 -10.48 2.85 -21.18
N HIS A 85 -9.40 2.27 -21.67
CA HIS A 85 -8.02 2.76 -21.53
C HIS A 85 -7.60 2.90 -20.06
N ILE A 86 -8.00 1.92 -19.24
CA ILE A 86 -7.69 1.86 -17.82
C ILE A 86 -6.55 0.85 -17.62
N PHE A 87 -5.56 1.25 -16.85
CA PHE A 87 -4.52 0.36 -16.34
C PHE A 87 -4.56 0.34 -14.82
N ASP A 88 -4.68 -0.86 -14.26
CA ASP A 88 -4.61 -1.13 -12.84
C ASP A 88 -3.45 -2.06 -12.53
N MET A 89 -2.67 -1.74 -11.52
CA MET A 89 -1.64 -2.61 -10.98
C MET A 89 -1.64 -2.55 -9.46
N ASN A 90 -1.83 -3.71 -8.86
CA ASN A 90 -1.77 -3.90 -7.42
C ASN A 90 -0.66 -4.89 -7.11
N ALA A 91 0.24 -4.52 -6.22
CA ALA A 91 1.30 -5.39 -5.76
C ALA A 91 1.45 -5.33 -4.24
N GLN A 92 1.93 -6.41 -3.66
CA GLN A 92 2.20 -6.49 -2.25
C GLN A 92 3.46 -7.32 -2.00
N ILE A 93 4.33 -6.83 -1.11
CA ILE A 93 5.46 -7.60 -0.61
C ILE A 93 5.25 -7.80 0.90
N ALA A 94 5.32 -9.04 1.35
CA ALA A 94 5.22 -9.41 2.75
C ALA A 94 6.55 -10.00 3.25
N PHE A 95 6.98 -9.55 4.41
CA PHE A 95 8.14 -10.06 5.16
C PHE A 95 7.62 -10.85 6.36
N THR A 96 8.10 -12.09 6.54
CA THR A 96 7.64 -13.00 7.60
C THR A 96 8.79 -13.60 8.41
N ALA A 97 9.97 -12.98 8.36
CA ALA A 97 11.13 -13.42 9.14
C ALA A 97 10.95 -13.10 10.64
N LYS A 98 11.59 -13.89 11.51
CA LYS A 98 11.48 -13.70 12.98
C LYS A 98 11.92 -12.30 13.45
N VAL A 99 12.86 -11.68 12.75
CA VAL A 99 13.41 -10.36 13.11
C VAL A 99 12.76 -9.23 12.32
N LEU A 100 12.09 -9.53 11.20
CA LEU A 100 11.44 -8.55 10.35
C LEU A 100 10.14 -9.12 9.81
N THR A 101 9.03 -8.53 10.21
CA THR A 101 7.72 -8.80 9.65
C THR A 101 7.13 -7.51 9.10
N GLY A 102 6.29 -7.62 8.09
CA GLY A 102 5.60 -6.44 7.57
C GLY A 102 5.06 -6.62 6.18
N ILE A 103 4.41 -5.57 5.71
CA ILE A 103 3.72 -5.54 4.41
C ILE A 103 4.02 -4.21 3.73
N VAL A 104 4.33 -4.29 2.45
CA VAL A 104 4.53 -3.14 1.56
C VAL A 104 3.48 -3.24 0.44
N PRO A 105 2.35 -2.55 0.55
CA PRO A 105 1.39 -2.47 -0.53
C PRO A 105 1.82 -1.42 -1.58
N PHE A 106 1.49 -1.70 -2.82
CA PHE A 106 1.74 -0.83 -3.96
C PHE A 106 0.51 -0.84 -4.87
N GLU A 107 0.12 0.32 -5.35
CA GLU A 107 -0.99 0.51 -6.27
C GLU A 107 -0.63 1.55 -7.33
N LEU A 108 -0.87 1.24 -8.59
CA LEU A 108 -0.80 2.16 -9.71
C LEU A 108 -2.09 2.06 -10.50
N HIS A 109 -2.78 3.16 -10.64
CA HIS A 109 -3.98 3.29 -11.44
C HIS A 109 -3.80 4.40 -12.48
N THR A 110 -4.22 4.15 -13.71
CA THR A 110 -4.27 5.19 -14.74
C THR A 110 -5.54 5.06 -15.57
N GLU A 111 -6.22 6.16 -15.73
CA GLU A 111 -7.35 6.33 -16.65
C GLU A 111 -7.18 7.65 -17.42
N PRO A 112 -7.95 7.95 -18.48
CA PRO A 112 -7.70 9.11 -19.36
C PRO A 112 -7.65 10.46 -18.65
N LYS A 113 -8.23 10.59 -17.47
CA LYS A 113 -8.29 11.88 -16.74
C LYS A 113 -7.72 11.84 -15.33
N LYS A 114 -7.44 10.65 -14.82
CA LYS A 114 -6.99 10.44 -13.45
C LYS A 114 -5.90 9.41 -13.39
N TRP A 115 -5.04 9.54 -12.42
CA TRP A 115 -4.02 8.56 -12.13
C TRP A 115 -3.55 8.68 -10.69
N HIS A 116 -3.07 7.60 -10.15
CA HIS A 116 -2.35 7.62 -8.89
C HIS A 116 -1.28 6.53 -8.81
N LEU A 117 -0.29 6.81 -8.01
CA LEU A 117 0.75 5.87 -7.59
C LEU A 117 0.81 5.91 -6.06
N HIS A 118 0.52 4.81 -5.42
CA HIS A 118 0.53 4.68 -3.97
C HIS A 118 1.50 3.58 -3.53
N ILE A 119 2.39 3.90 -2.59
CA ILE A 119 3.20 2.93 -1.84
C ILE A 119 2.72 2.99 -0.40
N GLY A 120 1.74 2.16 -0.10
CA GLY A 120 0.89 2.37 1.06
C GLY A 120 0.02 3.61 0.96
N THR A 121 -0.98 3.68 1.80
CA THR A 121 -1.84 4.84 1.97
C THR A 121 -1.91 5.21 3.44
N ASN A 122 -2.53 6.34 3.76
CA ASN A 122 -2.78 6.71 5.15
C ASN A 122 -3.66 5.71 5.91
N GLU A 123 -4.50 4.94 5.21
CA GLU A 123 -5.38 3.91 5.79
C GLU A 123 -4.69 2.55 5.85
N VAL A 124 -3.91 2.23 4.81
CA VAL A 124 -3.15 0.97 4.69
C VAL A 124 -1.68 1.31 4.44
N PRO A 125 -0.94 1.76 5.44
CA PRO A 125 0.46 2.14 5.28
C PRO A 125 1.35 0.92 5.06
N VAL A 126 2.53 1.16 4.53
CA VAL A 126 3.65 0.22 4.66
C VAL A 126 3.90 0.01 6.14
N GLU A 127 3.85 -1.23 6.59
CA GLU A 127 4.10 -1.58 7.98
C GLU A 127 5.32 -2.51 8.06
N LEU A 128 6.31 -2.13 8.85
CA LEU A 128 7.48 -2.94 9.16
C LEU A 128 7.64 -3.06 10.67
N LYS A 129 7.77 -4.29 11.15
CA LYS A 129 8.05 -4.60 12.56
C LYS A 129 9.40 -5.25 12.68
N PHE A 130 10.26 -4.67 13.49
CA PHE A 130 11.60 -5.16 13.79
C PHE A 130 11.59 -5.88 15.12
N ALA A 131 11.66 -7.20 15.09
CA ALA A 131 11.48 -8.07 16.24
C ALA A 131 10.17 -7.74 16.99
N LYS A 132 10.24 -7.48 18.29
CA LYS A 132 9.10 -6.99 19.08
C LYS A 132 9.36 -5.56 19.61
N ILE A 133 10.39 -4.91 19.09
CA ILE A 133 10.93 -3.68 19.70
C ILE A 133 10.47 -2.44 18.94
N ALA A 134 10.42 -2.50 17.60
CA ALA A 134 10.11 -1.32 16.81
C ALA A 134 9.08 -1.63 15.72
N LYS A 135 8.19 -0.70 15.51
CA LYS A 135 7.22 -0.65 14.41
C LYS A 135 7.41 0.64 13.64
N VAL A 136 7.55 0.52 12.33
CA VAL A 136 7.62 1.64 11.40
C VAL A 136 6.42 1.57 10.49
N ASN A 137 5.71 2.68 10.33
CA ASN A 137 4.68 2.84 9.32
C ASN A 137 5.08 4.00 8.41
N CYS A 138 4.88 3.84 7.12
CA CYS A 138 5.03 4.94 6.18
C CYS A 138 4.08 4.78 5.00
N TYR A 139 3.82 5.88 4.32
CA TYR A 139 3.07 5.90 3.07
C TYR A 139 3.59 6.99 2.15
N PHE A 140 3.39 6.78 0.87
CA PHE A 140 3.74 7.72 -0.19
C PHE A 140 2.68 7.65 -1.28
N MET A 141 2.10 8.78 -1.61
CA MET A 141 1.00 8.88 -2.55
C MET A 141 1.26 10.01 -3.55
N LEU A 142 1.06 9.74 -4.82
CA LEU A 142 1.12 10.70 -5.92
C LEU A 142 -0.15 10.62 -6.75
N GLY A 143 -0.54 11.71 -7.38
CA GLY A 143 -1.73 11.80 -8.20
C GLY A 143 -2.97 12.09 -7.38
N GLU A 144 -3.97 11.22 -7.40
CA GLU A 144 -5.11 11.35 -6.50
C GLU A 144 -4.69 11.07 -5.06
N VAL A 145 -4.82 12.05 -4.20
CA VAL A 145 -4.44 11.98 -2.78
C VAL A 145 -5.62 12.36 -1.90
N PRO A 146 -5.63 11.94 -0.63
CA PRO A 146 -6.70 12.32 0.30
C PRO A 146 -6.77 13.82 0.46
N SER A 147 -7.96 14.33 0.71
CA SER A 147 -8.21 15.76 0.89
C SER A 147 -7.70 16.33 2.21
N GLN A 148 -7.37 15.47 3.16
CA GLN A 148 -6.95 15.86 4.52
C GLN A 148 -5.84 14.93 5.02
N LEU A 149 -5.02 15.46 5.92
CA LEU A 149 -4.09 14.61 6.67
C LEU A 149 -4.84 13.54 7.46
N PRO A 150 -4.28 12.32 7.58
CA PRO A 150 -4.90 11.26 8.34
C PRO A 150 -5.12 11.69 9.81
N PRO A 151 -6.16 11.19 10.50
CA PRO A 151 -6.33 11.46 11.92
C PRO A 151 -5.12 10.94 12.70
N LEU A 152 -4.75 11.63 13.76
CA LEU A 152 -3.76 11.11 14.70
C LEU A 152 -4.28 9.82 15.33
N ASN A 153 -3.35 8.88 15.60
CA ASN A 153 -3.69 7.68 16.34
C ASN A 153 -4.41 8.03 17.65
N PRO A 154 -5.57 7.40 17.97
CA PRO A 154 -6.32 7.68 19.18
C PRO A 154 -5.50 7.62 20.48
N ALA A 155 -4.50 6.73 20.54
CA ALA A 155 -3.59 6.66 21.67
C ALA A 155 -2.74 7.94 21.84
N LEU A 156 -2.41 8.62 20.76
CA LEU A 156 -1.69 9.90 20.78
C LEU A 156 -2.62 11.06 21.11
N THR A 157 -3.84 11.08 20.56
CA THR A 157 -4.82 12.11 20.87
C THR A 157 -5.22 12.12 22.34
N SER A 158 -5.28 10.96 23.00
CA SER A 158 -5.55 10.86 24.43
C SER A 158 -4.42 11.43 25.30
N LEU A 159 -3.18 11.39 24.81
CA LEU A 159 -1.99 11.89 25.52
C LEU A 159 -1.80 13.41 25.36
N PHE A 160 -2.09 13.93 24.19
CA PHE A 160 -1.92 15.35 23.89
C PHE A 160 -3.15 16.22 24.23
N GLY A 161 -4.21 15.63 24.74
CA GLY A 161 -5.52 16.27 24.84
C GLY A 161 -6.14 16.44 23.47
N VAL A 162 -7.27 17.15 23.40
CA VAL A 162 -7.91 17.46 22.12
C VAL A 162 -6.99 18.43 21.37
N VAL A 163 -6.04 17.89 20.59
CA VAL A 163 -5.49 18.66 19.48
C VAL A 163 -6.70 18.94 18.60
N LYS A 164 -7.20 20.18 18.66
CA LYS A 164 -8.15 20.65 17.66
C LYS A 164 -7.44 20.44 16.32
N SER A 165 -7.78 19.35 15.63
CA SER A 165 -7.60 19.33 14.21
C SER A 165 -8.24 20.63 13.76
N GLU A 166 -7.48 21.53 13.19
CA GLU A 166 -8.10 22.61 12.42
C GLU A 166 -8.97 21.88 11.43
N ALA A 167 -10.27 21.85 11.72
CA ALA A 167 -11.25 21.26 10.84
C ALA A 167 -11.01 22.00 9.52
N ALA A 168 -10.55 21.27 8.51
CA ALA A 168 -10.31 21.85 7.21
C ALA A 168 -11.59 22.60 6.87
N ASN A 169 -11.43 23.88 6.58
CA ASN A 169 -12.55 24.75 6.29
C ASN A 169 -13.43 24.02 5.28
N PRO A 170 -14.74 23.78 5.52
CA PRO A 170 -15.59 22.98 4.64
C PRO A 170 -15.50 23.43 3.17
N GLU A 171 -15.25 24.73 2.93
CA GLU A 171 -14.99 25.29 1.60
C GLU A 171 -13.72 24.70 0.93
N ASN A 172 -12.77 24.19 1.69
CA ASN A 172 -11.55 23.60 1.15
C ASN A 172 -11.69 22.10 0.83
N VAL A 173 -12.67 21.40 1.40
CA VAL A 173 -12.86 19.95 1.20
C VAL A 173 -13.30 19.64 -0.22
N ASP A 174 -14.21 20.43 -0.79
CA ASP A 174 -14.67 20.21 -2.17
C ASP A 174 -13.63 20.60 -3.23
N LEU A 175 -12.74 21.52 -2.89
CA LEU A 175 -11.66 21.96 -3.76
C LEU A 175 -10.48 20.97 -3.83
N LEU A 176 -10.34 20.12 -2.82
CA LEU A 176 -9.31 19.09 -2.74
C LEU A 176 -9.74 17.78 -3.39
N LYS A 177 -11.05 17.57 -3.62
CA LYS A 177 -11.58 16.31 -4.18
C LYS A 177 -11.15 16.02 -5.62
N ASN A 178 -10.81 17.02 -6.39
CA ASN A 178 -10.50 16.90 -7.82
C ASN A 178 -9.06 17.28 -8.18
N GLY A 179 -8.18 17.45 -7.20
CA GLY A 179 -6.78 17.83 -7.43
C GLY A 179 -5.84 16.64 -7.48
N SER A 180 -4.87 16.68 -8.37
CA SER A 180 -3.68 15.86 -8.27
C SER A 180 -2.75 16.43 -7.19
N GLY A 181 -2.07 15.58 -6.46
CA GLY A 181 -1.26 16.00 -5.33
C GLY A 181 -0.16 15.02 -4.98
N PHE A 182 0.42 15.29 -3.83
CA PHE A 182 1.46 14.51 -3.23
C PHE A 182 1.21 14.42 -1.73
N ALA A 183 1.25 13.22 -1.19
CA ALA A 183 1.14 13.00 0.24
C ALA A 183 2.17 11.97 0.70
N PHE A 184 2.77 12.19 1.84
CA PHE A 184 3.61 11.20 2.49
C PHE A 184 3.46 11.28 4.01
N GLY A 185 3.69 10.15 4.66
CA GLY A 185 3.79 10.10 6.11
C GLY A 185 4.74 9.01 6.54
N ALA A 186 5.38 9.24 7.66
CA ALA A 186 6.22 8.26 8.31
C ALA A 186 6.07 8.35 9.82
N SER A 187 5.99 7.20 10.49
CA SER A 187 5.97 7.12 11.94
C SER A 187 6.79 5.95 12.46
N VAL A 188 7.35 6.11 13.61
CA VAL A 188 8.07 5.07 14.33
C VAL A 188 7.47 4.93 15.73
N ASP A 189 7.34 3.69 16.15
CA ASP A 189 6.89 3.29 17.48
C ASP A 189 7.92 2.31 18.04
N ILE A 190 8.59 2.69 19.11
CA ILE A 190 9.59 1.87 19.79
C ILE A 190 9.05 1.58 21.19
N ASP A 191 8.95 0.30 21.51
CA ASP A 191 8.54 -0.20 22.80
C ASP A 191 9.60 -1.17 23.31
N CYS A 192 10.40 -0.73 24.28
CA CYS A 192 11.43 -1.51 24.92
C CYS A 192 11.04 -1.70 26.38
N GLY A 193 10.23 -2.72 26.64
CA GLY A 193 9.89 -3.13 27.99
C GLY A 193 10.40 -4.55 28.26
N PRO A 194 10.81 -4.88 29.45
CA PRO A 194 11.27 -6.23 29.77
C PRO A 194 10.17 -7.12 30.35
N ASP A 195 10.29 -8.37 30.01
CA ASP A 195 9.53 -9.46 30.64
C ASP A 195 10.13 -9.88 32.02
N LYS A 196 10.78 -8.98 32.78
CA LYS A 196 11.56 -9.37 33.97
C LYS A 196 11.29 -8.49 35.19
N PHE A 197 11.58 -9.04 36.35
CA PHE A 197 11.35 -8.53 37.69
C PHE A 197 11.76 -7.06 37.96
N ILE A 198 12.82 -6.57 37.33
CA ILE A 198 13.19 -5.16 37.32
C ILE A 198 13.18 -4.71 35.87
N TYR A 199 12.42 -3.66 35.56
CA TYR A 199 12.29 -3.18 34.19
C TYR A 199 12.46 -1.67 34.07
N ALA A 200 13.04 -1.29 32.94
CA ALA A 200 12.95 0.04 32.39
C ALA A 200 12.11 -0.06 31.11
N ASP A 201 10.99 0.62 31.09
CA ASP A 201 10.09 0.71 29.93
C ASP A 201 10.41 2.01 29.18
N VAL A 202 10.71 1.92 27.89
CA VAL A 202 10.95 3.08 27.03
C VAL A 202 10.01 3.00 25.86
N LYS A 203 9.11 3.98 25.77
CA LYS A 203 8.20 4.13 24.63
C LYS A 203 8.51 5.42 23.90
N LEU A 204 8.95 5.28 22.67
CA LEU A 204 9.16 6.40 21.76
C LEU A 204 8.21 6.26 20.59
N LYS A 205 7.37 7.29 20.38
CA LYS A 205 6.51 7.40 19.21
C LYS A 205 6.79 8.73 18.53
N GLY A 206 7.05 8.69 17.24
CA GLY A 206 7.26 9.90 16.46
C GLY A 206 6.78 9.71 15.05
N GLY A 207 6.37 10.79 14.41
CA GLY A 207 5.94 10.73 13.03
C GLY A 207 5.80 12.11 12.41
N THR A 208 5.73 12.11 11.10
CA THR A 208 5.48 13.27 10.28
C THR A 208 4.53 12.89 9.16
N ASP A 209 3.61 13.81 8.85
CA ASP A 209 2.74 13.72 7.68
C ASP A 209 2.82 15.01 6.92
N ALA A 210 2.79 14.95 5.60
CA ALA A 210 2.70 16.09 4.72
C ALA A 210 1.74 15.79 3.57
N LEU A 211 1.03 16.82 3.16
CA LEU A 211 0.08 16.79 2.06
C LEU A 211 0.25 18.08 1.24
N ILE A 212 0.47 17.93 -0.06
CA ILE A 212 0.52 19.02 -1.01
C ILE A 212 -0.47 18.71 -2.12
N VAL A 213 -1.43 19.59 -2.34
CA VAL A 213 -2.49 19.42 -3.34
C VAL A 213 -2.44 20.55 -4.33
N ARG A 214 -2.52 20.24 -5.61
CA ARG A 214 -2.70 21.19 -6.69
C ARG A 214 -4.17 21.59 -6.78
N ARG A 215 -4.39 22.88 -6.91
CA ARG A 215 -5.70 23.47 -7.15
C ARG A 215 -5.66 24.24 -8.45
N ASP A 216 -6.63 24.00 -9.31
CA ASP A 216 -6.81 24.84 -10.48
C ASP A 216 -7.54 26.13 -10.05
N SER A 217 -6.89 27.28 -10.26
CA SER A 217 -7.47 28.58 -9.92
C SER A 217 -8.43 29.01 -11.02
N PHE A 218 -9.70 29.14 -10.68
CA PHE A 218 -10.77 29.50 -11.63
C PHE A 218 -10.66 30.96 -12.10
N MET A 219 -9.97 31.83 -11.40
CA MET A 219 -9.96 33.27 -11.68
C MET A 219 -8.79 33.78 -12.55
N CYS A 220 -7.71 33.05 -12.66
CA CYS A 220 -6.51 33.54 -13.35
C CYS A 220 -5.87 32.54 -14.33
N GLY A 221 -6.48 31.42 -14.61
CA GLY A 221 -5.91 30.38 -15.50
C GLY A 221 -4.58 29.77 -14.98
N GLY A 222 -4.27 29.93 -13.71
CA GLY A 222 -3.10 29.40 -13.05
C GLY A 222 -3.44 28.20 -12.15
N SER A 223 -2.43 27.40 -11.82
CA SER A 223 -2.54 26.38 -10.79
C SER A 223 -1.89 26.89 -9.50
N ASP A 224 -2.57 26.68 -8.38
CA ASP A 224 -2.09 27.00 -7.04
C ASP A 224 -1.80 25.69 -6.28
N PHE A 225 -0.79 25.70 -5.40
CA PHE A 225 -0.46 24.56 -4.56
C PHE A 225 -0.72 24.92 -3.10
N ARG A 226 -1.40 24.03 -2.39
CA ARG A 226 -1.61 24.15 -0.96
C ARG A 226 -0.98 22.97 -0.26
N GLY A 227 -0.25 23.24 0.81
CA GLY A 227 0.40 22.24 1.63
C GLY A 227 -0.07 22.31 3.07
N SER A 228 -0.16 21.18 3.72
CA SER A 228 -0.29 21.03 5.16
C SER A 228 0.66 19.95 5.64
N GLY A 229 1.14 20.10 6.87
CA GLY A 229 2.04 19.13 7.46
C GLY A 229 1.96 19.17 8.97
N ARG A 230 2.31 18.08 9.59
CA ARG A 230 2.44 17.96 11.04
C ARG A 230 3.60 17.04 11.41
N THR A 231 4.20 17.29 12.54
CA THR A 231 5.20 16.41 13.15
C THR A 231 4.86 16.25 14.62
N TYR A 232 5.06 15.07 15.16
CA TYR A 232 4.84 14.79 16.57
C TYR A 232 5.93 13.86 17.11
N VAL A 233 6.25 14.03 18.38
CA VAL A 233 7.17 13.15 19.13
C VAL A 233 6.60 12.95 20.52
N TYR A 234 6.55 11.71 20.95
CA TYR A 234 6.16 11.30 22.28
C TYR A 234 7.22 10.39 22.88
N LEU A 235 7.66 10.69 24.09
CA LEU A 235 8.59 9.86 24.86
C LEU A 235 7.98 9.57 26.22
N ALA A 236 7.86 8.30 26.57
CA ALA A 236 7.55 7.88 27.91
C ALA A 236 8.66 6.99 28.46
N LEU A 237 9.02 7.23 29.69
CA LEU A 237 10.00 6.44 30.43
C LEU A 237 9.31 5.89 31.68
N GLY A 238 9.39 4.59 31.88
CA GLY A 238 8.89 3.90 33.04
C GLY A 238 9.98 3.04 33.66
N ALA A 239 10.00 2.93 34.97
CA ALA A 239 10.79 1.95 35.68
C ALA A 239 9.98 1.34 36.81
N GLY A 240 10.11 0.05 37.04
CA GLY A 240 9.34 -0.62 38.05
C GLY A 240 9.99 -1.92 38.51
N ILE A 241 9.47 -2.42 39.61
CA ILE A 241 9.75 -3.74 40.17
C ILE A 241 8.39 -4.46 40.27
N SER A 242 8.30 -5.63 39.68
CA SER A 242 7.07 -6.44 39.72
C SER A 242 7.27 -7.70 40.57
#